data_9f9a2e77df7c62d7c77d36dc01472f70
#
_entry.id   9f9a2e77df7c62d7c77d36dc01472f70
#
_cell.length_a   1.000
_cell.length_b   1.000
_cell.length_c   1.000
_cell.angle_alpha   90.00
_cell.angle_beta   90.00
_cell.angle_gamma   90.00
#
_symmetry.space_group_name_H-M   'P 1'
#
loop_
_entity.id
_entity.type
_entity.pdbx_description
1 polymer ?
#
loop_
_entity_poly.entity_id
_entity_poly.type
_entity_poly.pdbx_seq_one_letter_code
_entity_poly.pdbx_strand_id
1 'polypeptide(L)'
;YARMIDTSLQNGQALLGSLTQMPGDGSKALLAQLDQHWNSYQSELKVLADTLKTQGYTDLQPVADLANHNQQLMALSAELYSKIQQESGRTVSALTQLSREQSLLMQSIAVDYASRSASVGGSFISSGGENSKSIDELANDFVQVMDKLEQAPQNTAETRQSLGAIKTKWRYIEKSLKNYNEKSVPFLVNKYSDRIIEGLEALSGQYAAKNI
;
A
#
# COMPACT_ATOMS: atom_id res chain seq x y z
N TYR A 1 16.58 -6.14 7.27
CA TYR A 1 15.91 -4.95 6.71
C TYR A 1 16.56 -4.48 5.41
N ALA A 2 17.90 -4.32 5.31
CA ALA A 2 18.56 -3.82 4.08
C ALA A 2 18.17 -4.64 2.84
N ARG A 3 18.21 -5.99 2.90
CA ARG A 3 17.77 -6.84 1.79
C ARG A 3 16.29 -6.64 1.41
N MET A 4 15.43 -6.36 2.38
CA MET A 4 14.00 -6.10 2.12
C MET A 4 13.83 -4.79 1.35
N ILE A 5 14.58 -3.75 1.71
CA ILE A 5 14.60 -2.47 0.98
C ILE A 5 15.05 -2.70 -0.46
N ASP A 6 16.18 -3.37 -0.67
CA ASP A 6 16.72 -3.65 -2.00
C ASP A 6 15.72 -4.44 -2.86
N THR A 7 15.09 -5.48 -2.28
CA THR A 7 14.07 -6.28 -2.98
C THR A 7 12.85 -5.44 -3.34
N SER A 8 12.37 -4.59 -2.42
CA SER A 8 11.21 -3.71 -2.67
C SER A 8 11.51 -2.69 -3.77
N LEU A 9 12.71 -2.09 -3.77
CA LEU A 9 13.14 -1.16 -4.82
C LEU A 9 13.23 -1.85 -6.19
N GLN A 10 13.80 -3.05 -6.26
CA GLN A 10 13.87 -3.84 -7.48
C GLN A 10 12.47 -4.20 -8.01
N ASN A 11 11.57 -4.64 -7.14
CA ASN A 11 10.20 -4.95 -7.51
C ASN A 11 9.45 -3.72 -8.00
N GLY A 12 9.56 -2.59 -7.31
CA GLY A 12 8.94 -1.34 -7.73
C GLY A 12 9.45 -0.87 -9.10
N GLN A 13 10.77 -0.94 -9.33
CA GLN A 13 11.37 -0.62 -10.63
C GLN A 13 10.89 -1.55 -11.74
N ALA A 14 10.79 -2.85 -11.47
CA ALA A 14 10.32 -3.84 -12.44
C ALA A 14 8.83 -3.60 -12.79
N LEU A 15 7.99 -3.30 -11.80
CA LEU A 15 6.58 -2.97 -12.00
C LEU A 15 6.42 -1.71 -12.84
N LEU A 16 7.15 -0.63 -12.51
CA LEU A 16 7.11 0.62 -13.26
C LEU A 16 7.59 0.41 -14.71
N GLY A 17 8.68 -0.33 -14.91
CA GLY A 17 9.21 -0.68 -16.22
C GLY A 17 8.28 -1.58 -17.05
N SER A 18 7.33 -2.26 -16.43
CA SER A 18 6.30 -3.06 -17.13
C SER A 18 5.18 -2.20 -17.75
N LEU A 19 5.03 -0.96 -17.30
CA LEU A 19 4.01 -0.02 -17.78
C LEU A 19 4.46 0.65 -19.09
N THR A 20 4.54 -0.13 -20.17
CA THR A 20 5.12 0.33 -21.45
C THR A 20 4.11 0.94 -22.43
N GLN A 21 2.82 0.58 -22.30
CA GLN A 21 1.78 1.03 -23.24
C GLN A 21 0.68 1.77 -22.49
N MET A 22 0.65 3.09 -22.66
CA MET A 22 -0.39 3.94 -22.10
C MET A 22 -1.44 4.25 -23.17
N PRO A 23 -2.74 4.21 -22.83
CA PRO A 23 -3.82 4.39 -23.80
C PRO A 23 -3.95 5.81 -24.35
N GLY A 24 -3.45 6.82 -23.63
CA GLY A 24 -3.58 8.22 -24.03
C GLY A 24 -2.45 9.11 -23.52
N ASP A 25 -2.52 10.39 -23.86
CA ASP A 25 -1.46 11.34 -23.51
C ASP A 25 -1.49 11.74 -22.02
N GLY A 26 -2.67 11.74 -21.41
CA GLY A 26 -2.79 12.01 -19.98
C GLY A 26 -2.14 10.90 -19.12
N SER A 27 -2.39 9.64 -19.45
CA SER A 27 -1.74 8.52 -18.77
C SER A 27 -0.23 8.45 -19.02
N LYS A 28 0.24 8.82 -20.22
CA LYS A 28 1.69 8.98 -20.50
C LYS A 28 2.32 10.05 -19.63
N ALA A 29 1.68 11.21 -19.50
CA ALA A 29 2.18 12.31 -18.67
C ALA A 29 2.25 11.92 -17.19
N LEU A 30 1.22 11.24 -16.67
CA LEU A 30 1.19 10.76 -15.29
C LEU A 30 2.23 9.67 -15.03
N LEU A 31 2.46 8.76 -16.00
CA LEU A 31 3.52 7.77 -15.90
C LEU A 31 4.90 8.41 -15.83
N ALA A 32 5.15 9.45 -16.64
CA ALA A 32 6.42 10.19 -16.58
C ALA A 32 6.62 10.90 -15.23
N GLN A 33 5.57 11.48 -14.66
CA GLN A 33 5.62 12.06 -13.31
C GLN A 33 5.89 10.99 -12.25
N LEU A 34 5.20 9.86 -12.33
CA LEU A 34 5.40 8.73 -11.40
C LEU A 34 6.84 8.22 -11.45
N ASP A 35 7.42 8.08 -12.66
CA ASP A 35 8.82 7.66 -12.84
C ASP A 35 9.80 8.68 -12.25
N GLN A 36 9.56 9.96 -12.44
CA GLN A 36 10.38 11.02 -11.84
C GLN A 36 10.33 10.98 -10.30
N HIS A 37 9.14 10.87 -9.71
CA HIS A 37 8.98 10.78 -8.26
C HIS A 37 9.58 9.49 -7.70
N TRP A 38 9.46 8.38 -8.41
CA TRP A 38 10.07 7.11 -8.04
C TRP A 38 11.61 7.21 -7.99
N ASN A 39 12.22 7.83 -8.98
CA ASN A 39 13.67 8.02 -9.01
C ASN A 39 14.17 8.91 -7.85
N SER A 40 13.43 9.98 -7.52
CA SER A 40 13.74 10.83 -6.36
C SER A 40 13.62 10.05 -5.06
N TYR A 41 12.51 9.30 -4.88
CA TYR A 41 12.27 8.45 -3.71
C TYR A 41 13.38 7.41 -3.50
N GLN A 42 13.80 6.71 -4.56
CA GLN A 42 14.90 5.73 -4.47
C GLN A 42 16.20 6.38 -4.02
N SER A 43 16.51 7.55 -4.57
CA SER A 43 17.73 8.29 -4.23
C SER A 43 17.75 8.70 -2.75
N GLU A 44 16.66 9.26 -2.26
CA GLU A 44 16.51 9.69 -0.87
C GLU A 44 16.54 8.52 0.10
N LEU A 45 15.82 7.44 -0.22
CA LEU A 45 15.83 6.23 0.60
C LEU A 45 17.22 5.62 0.72
N LYS A 46 17.99 5.64 -0.38
CA LYS A 46 19.38 5.15 -0.38
C LYS A 46 20.28 6.01 0.51
N VAL A 47 20.19 7.34 0.39
CA VAL A 47 20.95 8.27 1.24
C VAL A 47 20.61 8.06 2.71
N LEU A 48 19.32 7.93 3.03
CA LEU A 48 18.85 7.69 4.40
C LEU A 48 19.36 6.35 4.94
N ALA A 49 19.28 5.28 4.15
CA ALA A 49 19.76 3.95 4.54
C ALA A 49 21.27 3.93 4.78
N ASP A 50 22.05 4.63 3.94
CA ASP A 50 23.50 4.72 4.10
C ASP A 50 23.89 5.59 5.31
N THR A 51 23.16 6.67 5.58
CA THR A 51 23.34 7.48 6.80
C THR A 51 23.11 6.65 8.06
N LEU A 52 22.01 5.88 8.09
CA LEU A 52 21.70 4.99 9.22
C LEU A 52 22.77 3.90 9.42
N LYS A 53 23.33 3.35 8.33
CA LYS A 53 24.38 2.34 8.41
C LYS A 53 25.71 2.91 8.93
N THR A 54 26.04 4.14 8.54
CA THR A 54 27.34 4.75 8.84
C THR A 54 27.35 5.49 10.17
N GLN A 55 26.26 6.17 10.53
CA GLN A 55 26.16 7.02 11.71
C GLN A 55 25.35 6.38 12.84
N GLY A 56 24.50 5.38 12.52
CA GLY A 56 23.61 4.72 13.49
C GLY A 56 22.36 5.52 13.85
N TYR A 57 22.21 6.74 13.36
CA TYR A 57 21.05 7.60 13.56
C TYR A 57 20.83 8.52 12.34
N THR A 58 19.71 9.16 12.27
CA THR A 58 19.38 10.20 11.28
C THR A 58 18.49 11.26 11.91
N ASP A 59 18.42 12.43 11.30
CA ASP A 59 17.45 13.46 11.62
C ASP A 59 16.03 13.02 11.25
N LEU A 60 15.03 13.57 11.94
CA LEU A 60 13.63 13.23 11.67
C LEU A 60 13.12 13.80 10.34
N GLN A 61 13.69 14.92 9.87
CA GLN A 61 13.23 15.59 8.67
C GLN A 61 13.36 14.72 7.41
N PRO A 62 14.51 14.06 7.11
CA PRO A 62 14.61 13.15 5.97
C PRO A 62 13.63 11.98 6.01
N VAL A 63 13.28 11.50 7.20
CA VAL A 63 12.25 10.45 7.38
C VAL A 63 10.86 10.98 7.01
N ALA A 64 10.54 12.20 7.47
CA ALA A 64 9.27 12.86 7.15
C ALA A 64 9.15 13.17 5.66
N ASP A 65 10.22 13.64 5.03
CA ASP A 65 10.26 13.95 3.60
C ASP A 65 10.03 12.67 2.77
N LEU A 66 10.67 11.57 3.15
CA LEU A 66 10.47 10.26 2.52
C LEU A 66 9.04 9.75 2.67
N ALA A 67 8.41 9.94 3.84
CA ALA A 67 7.02 9.61 4.07
C ALA A 67 6.08 10.43 3.17
N ASN A 68 6.32 11.73 3.01
CA ASN A 68 5.57 12.59 2.10
C ASN A 68 5.73 12.17 0.64
N HIS A 69 6.94 11.82 0.20
CA HIS A 69 7.18 11.28 -1.14
C HIS A 69 6.44 9.97 -1.39
N ASN A 70 6.40 9.08 -0.40
CA ASN A 70 5.63 7.84 -0.51
C ASN A 70 4.14 8.11 -0.72
N GLN A 71 3.56 9.10 -0.03
CA GLN A 71 2.17 9.51 -0.25
C GLN A 71 1.93 10.06 -1.65
N GLN A 72 2.85 10.88 -2.16
CA GLN A 72 2.77 11.40 -3.53
C GLN A 72 2.81 10.26 -4.56
N LEU A 73 3.68 9.27 -4.38
CA LEU A 73 3.73 8.08 -5.24
C LEU A 73 2.42 7.29 -5.21
N MET A 74 1.81 7.11 -4.04
CA MET A 74 0.52 6.44 -3.91
C MET A 74 -0.60 7.23 -4.61
N ALA A 75 -0.66 8.55 -4.43
CA ALA A 75 -1.64 9.41 -5.08
C ALA A 75 -1.50 9.39 -6.61
N LEU A 76 -0.27 9.55 -7.12
CA LEU A 76 0.03 9.49 -8.55
C LEU A 76 -0.32 8.12 -9.15
N SER A 77 -0.06 7.04 -8.43
CA SER A 77 -0.43 5.68 -8.87
C SER A 77 -1.93 5.50 -9.00
N ALA A 78 -2.71 6.02 -8.04
CA ALA A 78 -4.16 5.98 -8.06
C ALA A 78 -4.72 6.83 -9.21
N GLU A 79 -4.15 8.03 -9.43
CA GLU A 79 -4.53 8.91 -10.54
C GLU A 79 -4.22 8.29 -11.90
N LEU A 80 -3.02 7.72 -12.07
CA LEU A 80 -2.62 7.01 -13.28
C LEU A 80 -3.57 5.85 -13.58
N TYR A 81 -3.92 5.06 -12.58
CA TYR A 81 -4.88 3.96 -12.73
C TYR A 81 -6.24 4.46 -13.23
N SER A 82 -6.79 5.51 -12.60
CA SER A 82 -8.07 6.12 -13.01
C SER A 82 -8.00 6.68 -14.42
N LYS A 83 -6.87 7.31 -14.77
CA LYS A 83 -6.66 7.89 -16.10
C LYS A 83 -6.57 6.82 -17.19
N ILE A 84 -5.88 5.70 -16.92
CA ILE A 84 -5.83 4.56 -17.84
C ILE A 84 -7.24 4.01 -18.10
N GLN A 85 -8.07 3.85 -17.07
CA GLN A 85 -9.45 3.41 -17.25
C GLN A 85 -10.25 4.38 -18.13
N GLN A 86 -10.14 5.67 -17.84
CA GLN A 86 -10.84 6.72 -18.60
C GLN A 86 -10.43 6.72 -20.09
N GLU A 87 -9.13 6.72 -20.36
CA GLU A 87 -8.60 6.81 -21.73
C GLU A 87 -8.78 5.52 -22.53
N SER A 88 -8.71 4.35 -21.88
CA SER A 88 -8.92 3.06 -22.55
C SER A 88 -10.40 2.73 -22.77
N GLY A 89 -11.32 3.42 -22.11
CA GLY A 89 -12.74 3.07 -22.09
C GLY A 89 -13.04 1.72 -21.44
N ARG A 90 -12.04 1.10 -20.76
CA ARG A 90 -12.18 -0.18 -20.07
C ARG A 90 -12.61 0.05 -18.62
N THR A 91 -13.68 -0.60 -18.23
CA THR A 91 -14.12 -0.67 -16.83
C THR A 91 -13.73 -2.03 -16.25
N VAL A 92 -13.29 -2.03 -15.01
CA VAL A 92 -13.11 -3.26 -14.26
C VAL A 92 -14.36 -3.55 -13.42
N SER A 93 -14.57 -4.79 -13.06
CA SER A 93 -15.70 -5.17 -12.21
C SER A 93 -15.61 -4.50 -10.82
N ALA A 94 -16.75 -4.32 -10.18
CA ALA A 94 -16.82 -3.74 -8.83
C ALA A 94 -15.98 -4.52 -7.80
N LEU A 95 -15.94 -5.85 -7.89
CA LEU A 95 -15.15 -6.68 -6.99
C LEU A 95 -13.64 -6.56 -7.26
N THR A 96 -13.24 -6.44 -8.53
CA THR A 96 -11.85 -6.15 -8.91
C THR A 96 -11.41 -4.81 -8.33
N GLN A 97 -12.22 -3.77 -8.52
CA GLN A 97 -11.96 -2.43 -8.01
C GLN A 97 -11.86 -2.42 -6.47
N LEU A 98 -12.85 -3.02 -5.81
CA LEU A 98 -12.91 -3.08 -4.35
C LEU A 98 -11.71 -3.81 -3.73
N SER A 99 -11.23 -4.89 -4.38
CA SER A 99 -10.04 -5.61 -3.92
C SER A 99 -8.77 -4.78 -4.05
N ARG A 100 -8.64 -3.97 -5.12
CA ARG A 100 -7.51 -3.05 -5.31
C ARG A 100 -7.51 -1.91 -4.30
N GLU A 101 -8.67 -1.31 -4.06
CA GLU A 101 -8.83 -0.27 -3.04
C GLU A 101 -8.48 -0.80 -1.65
N GLN A 102 -8.84 -2.05 -1.38
CA GLN A 102 -8.53 -2.71 -0.12
C GLN A 102 -7.03 -3.00 0.04
N SER A 103 -6.33 -3.32 -1.05
CA SER A 103 -4.86 -3.44 -1.05
C SER A 103 -4.19 -2.11 -0.70
N LEU A 104 -4.64 -1.00 -1.31
CA LEU A 104 -4.15 0.34 -1.02
C LEU A 104 -4.44 0.76 0.42
N LEU A 105 -5.63 0.45 0.95
CA LEU A 105 -5.98 0.72 2.35
C LEU A 105 -5.05 -0.03 3.31
N MET A 106 -4.76 -1.31 3.04
CA MET A 106 -3.83 -2.08 3.86
C MET A 106 -2.41 -1.50 3.82
N GLN A 107 -1.96 -1.02 2.66
CA GLN A 107 -0.69 -0.32 2.51
C GLN A 107 -0.65 0.94 3.39
N SER A 108 -1.68 1.77 3.34
CA SER A 108 -1.77 2.98 4.17
C SER A 108 -1.73 2.65 5.66
N ILE A 109 -2.49 1.66 6.11
CA ILE A 109 -2.48 1.19 7.50
C ILE A 109 -1.07 0.75 7.92
N ALA A 110 -0.36 0.00 7.08
CA ALA A 110 0.98 -0.49 7.38
C ALA A 110 2.00 0.67 7.50
N VAL A 111 1.92 1.65 6.60
CA VAL A 111 2.78 2.84 6.62
C VAL A 111 2.53 3.68 7.87
N ASP A 112 1.27 3.95 8.19
CA ASP A 112 0.89 4.73 9.39
C ASP A 112 1.33 4.02 10.67
N TYR A 113 1.14 2.71 10.76
CA TYR A 113 1.61 1.92 11.90
C TYR A 113 3.13 1.95 12.04
N ALA A 114 3.87 1.81 10.94
CA ALA A 114 5.33 1.85 10.94
C ALA A 114 5.85 3.24 11.35
N SER A 115 5.28 4.31 10.78
CA SER A 115 5.64 5.70 11.09
C SER A 115 5.42 6.02 12.55
N ARG A 116 4.27 5.61 13.10
CA ARG A 116 3.97 5.78 14.52
C ARG A 116 4.91 4.99 15.43
N SER A 117 5.25 3.76 15.03
CA SER A 117 6.18 2.91 15.79
C SER A 117 7.61 3.47 15.82
N ALA A 118 7.99 4.24 14.83
CA ALA A 118 9.29 4.89 14.71
C ALA A 118 9.35 6.25 15.43
N SER A 119 8.21 6.86 15.76
CA SER A 119 8.14 8.17 16.41
C SER A 119 8.47 8.07 17.89
N VAL A 120 9.63 8.58 18.29
CA VAL A 120 10.05 8.67 19.68
C VAL A 120 9.61 10.05 20.24
N GLY A 121 8.76 10.06 21.27
CA GLY A 121 8.44 11.28 22.00
C GLY A 121 7.22 12.09 21.53
N GLY A 122 6.26 11.49 20.83
CA GLY A 122 4.92 12.08 20.65
C GLY A 122 4.75 13.03 19.47
N SER A 123 5.75 13.26 18.65
CA SER A 123 5.60 13.99 17.38
C SER A 123 5.28 13.01 16.25
N PHE A 124 4.02 12.57 16.24
CA PHE A 124 3.52 11.72 15.17
C PHE A 124 3.10 12.58 13.98
N ILE A 125 3.73 12.38 12.83
CA ILE A 125 3.26 12.93 11.56
C ILE A 125 2.32 11.89 10.96
N SER A 126 1.01 12.09 11.18
CA SER A 126 0.00 11.31 10.48
C SER A 126 0.10 11.57 8.99
N SER A 127 0.07 10.51 8.20
CA SER A 127 0.13 10.60 6.73
C SER A 127 -1.01 11.38 6.09
N GLY A 128 -2.04 11.78 6.82
CA GLY A 128 -3.27 12.37 6.26
C GLY A 128 -3.64 13.78 6.75
N GLY A 129 -2.80 14.49 7.51
CA GLY A 129 -3.15 15.80 8.05
C GLY A 129 -4.18 15.75 9.20
N GLU A 130 -4.69 16.91 9.64
CA GLU A 130 -5.58 17.04 10.81
C GLU A 130 -6.93 16.29 10.71
N ASN A 131 -7.35 15.87 9.51
CA ASN A 131 -8.61 15.17 9.26
C ASN A 131 -8.43 13.68 8.87
N SER A 132 -7.25 13.10 9.08
CA SER A 132 -7.03 11.69 8.74
C SER A 132 -7.68 10.76 9.77
N LYS A 133 -8.24 9.66 9.27
CA LYS A 133 -8.75 8.57 10.11
C LYS A 133 -7.61 7.95 10.93
N SER A 134 -7.91 7.57 12.16
CA SER A 134 -6.96 6.83 13.00
C SER A 134 -6.76 5.40 12.50
N ILE A 135 -5.66 4.74 12.92
CA ILE A 135 -5.34 3.37 12.48
C ILE A 135 -6.45 2.38 12.82
N ASP A 136 -7.10 2.52 13.97
CA ASP A 136 -8.21 1.68 14.39
C ASP A 136 -9.48 1.93 13.55
N GLU A 137 -9.74 3.18 13.14
CA GLU A 137 -10.82 3.49 12.21
C GLU A 137 -10.55 2.89 10.83
N LEU A 138 -9.34 3.03 10.30
CA LEU A 138 -8.92 2.40 9.02
C LEU A 138 -9.00 0.86 9.10
N ALA A 139 -8.62 0.27 10.25
CA ALA A 139 -8.74 -1.16 10.49
C ALA A 139 -10.22 -1.63 10.51
N ASN A 140 -11.12 -0.82 11.04
CA ASN A 140 -12.56 -1.10 11.00
C ASN A 140 -13.11 -0.98 9.57
N ASP A 141 -12.71 0.03 8.80
CA ASP A 141 -13.07 0.16 7.38
C ASP A 141 -12.61 -1.06 6.58
N PHE A 142 -11.37 -1.52 6.84
CA PHE A 142 -10.83 -2.73 6.22
C PHE A 142 -11.73 -3.95 6.45
N VAL A 143 -12.15 -4.19 7.69
CA VAL A 143 -13.04 -5.31 8.04
C VAL A 143 -14.38 -5.20 7.31
N GLN A 144 -15.01 -4.00 7.30
CA GLN A 144 -16.29 -3.80 6.63
C GLN A 144 -16.25 -4.13 5.14
N VAL A 145 -15.15 -3.76 4.47
CA VAL A 145 -14.99 -4.06 3.04
C VAL A 145 -14.67 -5.54 2.81
N MET A 146 -13.87 -6.16 3.69
CA MET A 146 -13.63 -7.61 3.63
C MET A 146 -14.92 -8.41 3.78
N ASP A 147 -15.83 -8.00 4.67
CA ASP A 147 -17.14 -8.63 4.83
C ASP A 147 -18.02 -8.49 3.56
N LYS A 148 -17.98 -7.33 2.89
CA LYS A 148 -18.65 -7.14 1.59
C LYS A 148 -18.08 -8.06 0.51
N LEU A 149 -16.76 -8.20 0.44
CA LEU A 149 -16.11 -9.12 -0.49
C LEU A 149 -16.48 -10.58 -0.21
N GLU A 150 -16.52 -11.00 1.06
CA GLU A 150 -16.92 -12.36 1.45
C GLU A 150 -18.38 -12.68 1.08
N GLN A 151 -19.27 -11.71 1.22
CA GLN A 151 -20.71 -11.88 0.96
C GLN A 151 -21.07 -11.76 -0.53
N ALA A 152 -20.16 -11.39 -1.39
CA ALA A 152 -20.43 -11.23 -2.82
C ALA A 152 -20.92 -12.55 -3.45
N PRO A 153 -22.10 -12.56 -4.10
CA PRO A 153 -22.67 -13.79 -4.68
C PRO A 153 -21.85 -14.35 -5.84
N GLN A 154 -21.01 -13.52 -6.44
CA GLN A 154 -20.13 -13.90 -7.56
C GLN A 154 -18.92 -14.71 -7.11
N ASN A 155 -18.69 -14.87 -5.80
CA ASN A 155 -17.56 -15.61 -5.29
C ASN A 155 -17.56 -17.08 -5.72
N THR A 156 -16.45 -17.51 -6.28
CA THR A 156 -16.16 -18.91 -6.61
C THR A 156 -15.50 -19.63 -5.42
N ALA A 157 -15.31 -20.94 -5.51
CA ALA A 157 -14.56 -21.70 -4.50
C ALA A 157 -13.12 -21.14 -4.33
N GLU A 158 -12.48 -20.78 -5.44
CA GLU A 158 -11.12 -20.23 -5.46
C GLU A 158 -11.05 -18.84 -4.77
N THR A 159 -11.95 -17.91 -5.11
CA THR A 159 -11.97 -16.58 -4.48
C THR A 159 -12.32 -16.66 -3.00
N ARG A 160 -13.21 -17.57 -2.58
CA ARG A 160 -13.50 -17.83 -1.18
C ARG A 160 -12.30 -18.37 -0.42
N GLN A 161 -11.49 -19.24 -1.04
CA GLN A 161 -10.25 -19.72 -0.45
C GLN A 161 -9.25 -18.58 -0.25
N SER A 162 -9.09 -17.70 -1.24
CA SER A 162 -8.23 -16.53 -1.17
C SER A 162 -8.68 -15.56 -0.06
N LEU A 163 -9.98 -15.26 0.03
CA LEU A 163 -10.56 -14.43 1.09
C LEU A 163 -10.31 -15.04 2.48
N GLY A 164 -10.52 -16.34 2.65
CA GLY A 164 -10.23 -17.05 3.90
C GLY A 164 -8.76 -16.98 4.31
N ALA A 165 -7.84 -17.07 3.35
CA ALA A 165 -6.40 -16.94 3.58
C ALA A 165 -6.01 -15.51 3.98
N ILE A 166 -6.61 -14.48 3.38
CA ILE A 166 -6.43 -13.07 3.74
C ILE A 166 -6.93 -12.84 5.17
N LYS A 167 -8.16 -13.28 5.48
CA LYS A 167 -8.77 -13.14 6.81
C LYS A 167 -7.96 -13.82 7.90
N THR A 168 -7.38 -14.98 7.60
CA THR A 168 -6.50 -15.67 8.54
C THR A 168 -5.28 -14.82 8.89
N LYS A 169 -4.65 -14.18 7.89
CA LYS A 169 -3.52 -13.28 8.11
C LYS A 169 -3.91 -12.02 8.87
N TRP A 170 -5.08 -11.45 8.57
CA TRP A 170 -5.63 -10.28 9.25
C TRP A 170 -5.74 -10.51 10.77
N ARG A 171 -6.25 -11.67 11.21
CA ARG A 171 -6.40 -12.01 12.62
C ARG A 171 -5.11 -11.90 13.43
N TYR A 172 -3.94 -12.06 12.80
CA TYR A 172 -2.66 -11.93 13.50
C TYR A 172 -2.29 -10.49 13.84
N ILE A 173 -2.81 -9.51 13.09
CA ILE A 173 -2.44 -8.10 13.25
C ILE A 173 -3.60 -7.22 13.72
N GLU A 174 -4.85 -7.65 13.56
CA GLU A 174 -6.05 -6.86 13.88
C GLU A 174 -6.00 -6.25 15.28
N LYS A 175 -5.67 -7.06 16.30
CA LYS A 175 -5.57 -6.58 17.68
C LYS A 175 -4.48 -5.52 17.84
N SER A 176 -3.35 -5.68 17.18
CA SER A 176 -2.24 -4.72 17.23
C SER A 176 -2.58 -3.42 16.51
N LEU A 177 -3.38 -3.47 15.45
CA LEU A 177 -3.86 -2.29 14.75
C LEU A 177 -4.91 -1.53 15.56
N LYS A 178 -5.87 -2.23 16.17
CA LYS A 178 -6.90 -1.63 17.02
C LYS A 178 -6.34 -1.06 18.33
N ASN A 179 -5.27 -1.64 18.86
CA ASN A 179 -4.61 -1.21 20.10
C ASN A 179 -3.20 -0.67 19.82
N TYR A 180 -3.05 0.07 18.72
CA TYR A 180 -1.76 0.57 18.26
C TYR A 180 -1.04 1.50 19.26
N ASN A 181 -1.75 2.02 20.26
CA ASN A 181 -1.21 2.84 21.34
C ASN A 181 -0.56 2.05 22.50
N GLU A 182 -0.76 0.73 22.56
CA GLU A 182 -0.24 -0.10 23.64
C GLU A 182 1.18 -0.60 23.32
N LYS A 183 1.30 -1.83 22.84
CA LYS A 183 2.58 -2.46 22.49
C LYS A 183 2.78 -2.48 20.99
N SER A 184 3.82 -1.78 20.52
CA SER A 184 4.17 -1.78 19.11
C SER A 184 4.87 -3.09 18.71
N VAL A 185 4.41 -3.71 17.61
CA VAL A 185 4.97 -4.93 17.00
C VAL A 185 5.19 -4.74 15.49
N PRO A 186 6.00 -3.74 15.07
CA PRO A 186 6.09 -3.31 13.68
C PRO A 186 6.53 -4.43 12.73
N PHE A 187 7.43 -5.30 13.16
CA PHE A 187 7.86 -6.45 12.35
C PHE A 187 6.69 -7.39 12.02
N LEU A 188 5.84 -7.67 13.00
CA LEU A 188 4.69 -8.55 12.81
C LEU A 188 3.65 -7.91 11.88
N VAL A 189 3.34 -6.64 12.13
CA VAL A 189 2.38 -5.89 11.30
C VAL A 189 2.89 -5.83 9.86
N ASN A 190 4.12 -5.39 9.61
CA ASN A 190 4.68 -5.33 8.27
C ASN A 190 4.61 -6.68 7.54
N LYS A 191 5.09 -7.75 8.20
CA LYS A 191 5.11 -9.09 7.61
C LYS A 191 3.73 -9.57 7.14
N TYR A 192 2.71 -9.36 7.97
CA TYR A 192 1.35 -9.81 7.62
C TYR A 192 0.63 -8.84 6.68
N SER A 193 0.91 -7.55 6.77
CA SER A 193 0.41 -6.56 5.81
C SER A 193 0.87 -6.87 4.39
N ASP A 194 2.16 -7.14 4.18
CA ASP A 194 2.69 -7.56 2.88
C ASP A 194 1.95 -8.79 2.33
N ARG A 195 1.72 -9.79 3.18
CA ARG A 195 1.00 -11.01 2.79
C ARG A 195 -0.49 -10.80 2.53
N ILE A 196 -1.10 -9.83 3.17
CA ILE A 196 -2.50 -9.43 2.92
C ILE A 196 -2.58 -8.68 1.59
N ILE A 197 -1.67 -7.75 1.34
CA ILE A 197 -1.57 -7.00 0.08
C ILE A 197 -1.39 -7.96 -1.10
N GLU A 198 -0.40 -8.86 -1.05
CA GLU A 198 -0.20 -9.91 -2.05
C GLU A 198 -1.48 -10.74 -2.31
N GLY A 199 -2.18 -11.08 -1.22
CA GLY A 199 -3.44 -11.85 -1.31
C GLY A 199 -4.57 -11.06 -1.98
N LEU A 200 -4.70 -9.76 -1.69
CA LEU A 200 -5.71 -8.88 -2.29
C LEU A 200 -5.42 -8.60 -3.77
N GLU A 201 -4.16 -8.44 -4.14
CA GLU A 201 -3.74 -8.29 -5.53
C GLU A 201 -4.03 -9.55 -6.34
N ALA A 202 -3.71 -10.73 -5.79
CA ALA A 202 -4.04 -12.01 -6.40
C ALA A 202 -5.56 -12.19 -6.55
N LEU A 203 -6.34 -11.84 -5.51
CA LEU A 203 -7.81 -11.87 -5.54
C LEU A 203 -8.38 -10.92 -6.60
N SER A 204 -7.84 -9.72 -6.72
CA SER A 204 -8.20 -8.77 -7.77
C SER A 204 -7.97 -9.35 -9.17
N GLY A 205 -6.83 -10.05 -9.36
CA GLY A 205 -6.52 -10.78 -10.60
C GLY A 205 -7.53 -11.90 -10.89
N GLN A 206 -7.95 -12.65 -9.87
CA GLN A 206 -8.98 -13.71 -10.00
C GLN A 206 -10.33 -13.15 -10.43
N TYR A 207 -10.75 -12.01 -9.86
CA TYR A 207 -12.00 -11.33 -10.28
C TYR A 207 -11.89 -10.79 -11.70
N ALA A 208 -10.77 -10.15 -12.04
CA ALA A 208 -10.55 -9.60 -13.37
C ALA A 208 -10.54 -10.70 -14.46
N ALA A 209 -9.88 -11.83 -14.21
CA ALA A 209 -9.80 -12.95 -15.16
C ALA A 209 -11.16 -13.59 -15.45
N LYS A 210 -12.08 -13.51 -14.49
CA LYS A 210 -13.45 -14.07 -14.63
C LYS A 210 -14.48 -13.03 -15.03
N ASN A 211 -14.06 -11.78 -15.15
CA ASN A 211 -14.91 -10.62 -15.43
C ASN A 211 -16.08 -10.46 -14.43
N ILE A 212 -15.79 -10.68 -13.13
CA ILE A 212 -16.71 -10.64 -11.99
C ILE A 212 -16.27 -9.64 -10.93
#